data_c7c62373db64bb3e93ef1f61d50a9f02
#
_entry.id   c7c62373db64bb3e93ef1f61d50a9f02
#
_cell.length_a   1.000
_cell.length_b   1.000
_cell.length_c   1.000
_cell.angle_alpha   90.00
_cell.angle_beta   90.00
_cell.angle_gamma   90.00
#
_symmetry.space_group_name_H-M   'P 1'
#
loop_
_entity.id
_entity.type
_entity.pdbx_description
1 polymer ?
#
loop_
_entity_poly.entity_id
_entity_poly.type
_entity_poly.pdbx_seq_one_letter_code
_entity_poly.pdbx_strand_id
1 'polypeptide(L)'
;MAKLTKKQKEAYTKFDKNTVYSLSDAAGIVKEITSTKFDSSIDVDVRLGVDPRKANQMVRGIVTLPHGTGKTVRVLVLCTPDKEDEAKQAGADFFGLDEYVEKIKGGWTDVDVIITMPSVMAKVGGLGKILGPRGLMPNPKTGTVTMEIGKAVKEVKAGKIDFKVDKFGIIHASVAKASFDKDKIVENARELLQTVIKLKPSSAKGTYIKSIYLSSTMSPGIQVEPKSVTA
;
A
#
# COMPACT_ATOMS: atom_id res chain seq x y z
N MET A 1 -6.74 30.49 -6.84
CA MET A 1 -5.78 29.47 -6.35
C MET A 1 -5.66 29.61 -4.83
N ALA A 2 -5.61 28.49 -4.09
CA ALA A 2 -5.40 28.52 -2.64
C ALA A 2 -4.01 29.10 -2.31
N LYS A 3 -3.95 29.93 -1.25
CA LYS A 3 -2.70 30.57 -0.81
C LYS A 3 -1.78 29.50 -0.18
N LEU A 4 -0.56 29.37 -0.68
CA LEU A 4 0.44 28.43 -0.14
C LEU A 4 0.77 28.76 1.32
N THR A 5 0.88 27.74 2.15
CA THR A 5 1.35 27.86 3.54
C THR A 5 2.83 28.23 3.59
N LYS A 6 3.33 28.73 4.72
CA LYS A 6 4.76 29.06 4.91
C LYS A 6 5.65 27.82 4.61
N LYS A 7 5.31 26.66 5.18
CA LYS A 7 6.06 25.41 4.98
C LYS A 7 6.07 24.95 3.52
N GLN A 8 4.95 25.09 2.80
CA GLN A 8 4.92 24.78 1.36
C GLN A 8 5.79 25.73 0.54
N LYS A 9 5.83 27.02 0.89
CA LYS A 9 6.74 27.98 0.22
C LYS A 9 8.20 27.59 0.43
N GLU A 10 8.60 27.25 1.67
CA GLU A 10 9.94 26.79 2.01
C GLU A 10 10.28 25.48 1.26
N ALA A 11 9.33 24.54 1.16
CA ALA A 11 9.54 23.33 0.37
C ALA A 11 9.82 23.62 -1.10
N TYR A 12 9.06 24.55 -1.72
CA TYR A 12 9.24 24.92 -3.13
C TYR A 12 10.52 25.73 -3.39
N THR A 13 11.23 26.23 -2.39
CA THR A 13 12.57 26.82 -2.60
C THR A 13 13.67 25.76 -2.74
N LYS A 14 13.41 24.53 -2.29
CA LYS A 14 14.38 23.44 -2.29
C LYS A 14 14.41 22.60 -3.56
N PHE A 15 13.37 22.69 -4.39
CA PHE A 15 13.30 21.95 -5.65
C PHE A 15 12.45 22.69 -6.69
N ASP A 16 12.71 22.43 -7.97
CA ASP A 16 11.90 22.99 -9.07
C ASP A 16 10.75 22.04 -9.40
N LYS A 17 9.52 22.54 -9.36
CA LYS A 17 8.30 21.79 -9.64
C LYS A 17 8.21 21.26 -11.07
N ASN A 18 8.86 21.92 -12.01
CA ASN A 18 8.79 21.57 -13.44
C ASN A 18 9.91 20.61 -13.86
N THR A 19 10.85 20.34 -12.98
CA THR A 19 11.97 19.45 -13.24
C THR A 19 11.59 18.01 -12.88
N VAL A 20 12.00 17.06 -13.71
CA VAL A 20 11.83 15.62 -13.48
C VAL A 20 13.12 15.09 -12.88
N TYR A 21 13.04 14.42 -11.74
CA TYR A 21 14.19 13.97 -10.98
C TYR A 21 14.40 12.46 -11.13
N SER A 22 15.62 11.98 -10.91
CA SER A 22 15.85 10.55 -10.74
C SER A 22 15.18 10.05 -9.46
N LEU A 23 14.88 8.75 -9.37
CA LEU A 23 14.25 8.17 -8.17
C LEU A 23 15.12 8.40 -6.92
N SER A 24 16.45 8.32 -7.05
CA SER A 24 17.39 8.56 -5.97
C SER A 24 17.37 10.03 -5.51
N ASP A 25 17.40 10.99 -6.44
CA ASP A 25 17.38 12.41 -6.07
C ASP A 25 16.03 12.81 -5.47
N ALA A 26 14.93 12.30 -6.05
CA ALA A 26 13.58 12.52 -5.52
C ALA A 26 13.45 12.03 -4.07
N ALA A 27 13.99 10.85 -3.74
CA ALA A 27 13.99 10.33 -2.37
C ALA A 27 14.79 11.23 -1.40
N GLY A 28 15.93 11.76 -1.84
CA GLY A 28 16.70 12.75 -1.06
C GLY A 28 15.91 14.02 -0.79
N ILE A 29 15.37 14.62 -1.85
CA ILE A 29 14.59 15.87 -1.76
C ILE A 29 13.34 15.68 -0.89
N VAL A 30 12.60 14.56 -1.02
CA VAL A 30 11.43 14.28 -0.18
C VAL A 30 11.79 14.29 1.31
N LYS A 31 12.92 13.69 1.70
CA LYS A 31 13.39 13.73 3.09
C LYS A 31 13.67 15.17 3.56
N GLU A 32 14.31 15.99 2.73
CA GLU A 32 14.66 17.36 3.06
C GLU A 32 13.46 18.31 3.18
N ILE A 33 12.41 18.11 2.38
CA ILE A 33 11.20 18.92 2.41
C ILE A 33 10.18 18.45 3.43
N THR A 34 10.39 17.29 4.04
CA THR A 34 9.51 16.77 5.09
C THR A 34 9.57 17.68 6.31
N SER A 35 8.45 18.33 6.63
CA SER A 35 8.37 19.33 7.71
C SER A 35 7.47 18.93 8.87
N THR A 36 7.07 17.66 8.94
CA THR A 36 6.21 17.11 9.99
C THR A 36 7.01 16.82 11.26
N LYS A 37 6.35 16.93 12.42
CA LYS A 37 6.95 16.60 13.73
C LYS A 37 6.84 15.12 14.08
N PHE A 38 6.09 14.35 13.29
CA PHE A 38 5.91 12.92 13.43
C PHE A 38 6.59 12.19 12.27
N ASP A 39 6.84 10.91 12.42
CA ASP A 39 7.41 10.07 11.37
C ASP A 39 6.39 9.87 10.23
N SER A 40 6.50 10.72 9.21
CA SER A 40 5.57 10.76 8.09
C SER A 40 5.75 9.57 7.15
N SER A 41 4.67 9.14 6.52
CA SER A 41 4.74 8.16 5.44
C SER A 41 5.28 8.81 4.17
N ILE A 42 6.02 8.03 3.40
CA ILE A 42 6.45 8.37 2.04
C ILE A 42 5.60 7.54 1.08
N ASP A 43 4.89 8.24 0.22
CA ASP A 43 3.93 7.67 -0.70
C ASP A 43 4.41 7.81 -2.14
N VAL A 44 4.14 6.78 -2.94
CA VAL A 44 4.38 6.75 -4.38
C VAL A 44 3.04 6.78 -5.09
N ASP A 45 2.85 7.78 -5.93
CA ASP A 45 1.65 7.95 -6.75
C ASP A 45 2.01 7.70 -8.21
N VAL A 46 1.38 6.70 -8.83
CA VAL A 46 1.66 6.29 -10.21
C VAL A 46 0.42 6.47 -11.06
N ARG A 47 0.47 7.42 -11.99
CA ARG A 47 -0.60 7.60 -12.98
C ARG A 47 -0.38 6.67 -14.15
N LEU A 48 -1.36 5.78 -14.38
CA LEU A 48 -1.35 4.81 -15.45
C LEU A 48 -2.18 5.24 -16.65
N GLY A 49 -1.85 4.70 -17.82
CA GLY A 49 -2.61 4.86 -19.06
C GLY A 49 -3.68 3.77 -19.23
N VAL A 50 -4.44 3.49 -18.16
CA VAL A 50 -5.52 2.49 -18.15
C VAL A 50 -6.87 3.15 -17.94
N ASP A 51 -7.95 2.49 -18.39
CA ASP A 51 -9.32 2.89 -18.09
C ASP A 51 -9.87 1.99 -16.97
N PRO A 52 -9.98 2.50 -15.73
CA PRO A 52 -10.41 1.71 -14.59
C PRO A 52 -11.89 1.29 -14.63
N ARG A 53 -12.68 1.85 -15.57
CA ARG A 53 -14.08 1.46 -15.80
C ARG A 53 -14.17 0.09 -16.49
N LYS A 54 -13.11 -0.31 -17.19
CA LYS A 54 -13.04 -1.60 -17.89
C LYS A 54 -12.44 -2.65 -16.97
N ALA A 55 -13.16 -3.71 -16.70
CA ALA A 55 -12.71 -4.78 -15.79
C ALA A 55 -11.37 -5.42 -16.22
N ASN A 56 -11.11 -5.51 -17.54
CA ASN A 56 -9.87 -6.04 -18.12
C ASN A 56 -8.67 -5.07 -18.05
N GLN A 57 -8.88 -3.82 -17.64
CA GLN A 57 -7.81 -2.82 -17.44
C GLN A 57 -7.63 -2.43 -15.97
N MET A 58 -8.36 -3.07 -15.07
CA MET A 58 -8.21 -2.83 -13.65
C MET A 58 -6.92 -3.47 -13.14
N VAL A 59 -5.95 -2.66 -12.78
CA VAL A 59 -4.69 -3.10 -12.17
C VAL A 59 -4.87 -3.20 -10.66
N ARG A 60 -4.60 -4.38 -10.13
CA ARG A 60 -4.56 -4.68 -8.71
C ARG A 60 -3.50 -5.73 -8.47
N GLY A 61 -2.71 -5.55 -7.43
CA GLY A 61 -1.66 -6.49 -7.09
C GLY A 61 -1.21 -6.37 -5.64
N ILE A 62 -0.22 -7.15 -5.34
CA ILE A 62 0.49 -7.17 -4.07
C ILE A 62 1.98 -7.02 -4.35
N VAL A 63 2.68 -6.39 -3.43
CA VAL A 63 4.13 -6.31 -3.42
C VAL A 63 4.65 -6.52 -2.00
N THR A 64 5.74 -7.23 -1.87
CA THR A 64 6.46 -7.37 -0.60
C THR A 64 7.65 -6.43 -0.65
N LEU A 65 7.63 -5.43 0.22
CA LEU A 65 8.70 -4.44 0.29
C LEU A 65 9.92 -5.03 1.02
N PRO A 66 11.13 -4.95 0.46
CA PRO A 66 12.33 -5.57 1.05
C PRO A 66 12.66 -5.03 2.44
N HIS A 67 12.36 -3.75 2.69
CA HIS A 67 12.61 -3.11 3.99
C HIS A 67 11.33 -2.88 4.83
N GLY A 68 10.20 -3.49 4.40
CA GLY A 68 8.91 -3.25 5.03
C GLY A 68 8.40 -1.82 4.85
N THR A 69 7.28 -1.51 5.48
CA THR A 69 6.65 -0.17 5.43
C THR A 69 7.06 0.73 6.60
N GLY A 70 7.74 0.19 7.63
CA GLY A 70 8.02 0.89 8.88
C GLY A 70 6.78 1.13 9.78
N LYS A 71 5.63 0.52 9.43
CA LYS A 71 4.41 0.56 10.23
C LYS A 71 4.22 -0.77 10.93
N THR A 72 3.93 -0.75 12.23
CA THR A 72 3.48 -1.94 12.96
C THR A 72 2.06 -2.26 12.54
N VAL A 73 1.88 -3.38 11.82
CA VAL A 73 0.59 -3.81 11.28
C VAL A 73 -0.09 -4.73 12.28
N ARG A 74 -1.33 -4.41 12.69
CA ARG A 74 -2.16 -5.27 13.54
C ARG A 74 -2.94 -6.23 12.66
N VAL A 75 -2.66 -7.51 12.82
CA VAL A 75 -3.20 -8.59 12.01
C VAL A 75 -4.25 -9.37 12.79
N LEU A 76 -5.48 -9.42 12.26
CA LEU A 76 -6.54 -10.33 12.72
C LEU A 76 -6.60 -11.55 11.80
N VAL A 77 -6.59 -12.73 12.40
CA VAL A 77 -6.76 -14.00 11.69
C VAL A 77 -8.12 -14.60 12.02
N LEU A 78 -8.98 -14.74 11.03
CA LEU A 78 -10.27 -15.43 11.16
C LEU A 78 -10.11 -16.88 10.68
N CYS A 79 -9.98 -17.80 11.63
CA CYS A 79 -9.73 -19.21 11.37
C CYS A 79 -10.59 -20.13 12.23
N THR A 80 -10.60 -21.42 11.90
CA THR A 80 -11.17 -22.46 12.75
C THR A 80 -10.27 -22.72 13.96
N PRO A 81 -10.79 -23.27 15.08
CA PRO A 81 -10.01 -23.53 16.28
C PRO A 81 -8.73 -24.35 16.02
N ASP A 82 -8.77 -25.28 15.07
CA ASP A 82 -7.61 -26.13 14.71
C ASP A 82 -6.40 -25.34 14.18
N LYS A 83 -6.62 -24.09 13.72
CA LYS A 83 -5.59 -23.23 13.13
C LYS A 83 -5.22 -22.02 14.00
N GLU A 84 -5.79 -21.89 15.18
CA GLU A 84 -5.48 -20.78 16.09
C GLU A 84 -4.05 -20.83 16.60
N ASP A 85 -3.53 -22.03 16.91
CA ASP A 85 -2.15 -22.21 17.34
C ASP A 85 -1.14 -21.81 16.25
N GLU A 86 -1.43 -22.13 14.99
CA GLU A 86 -0.61 -21.71 13.86
C GLU A 86 -0.59 -20.18 13.72
N ALA A 87 -1.76 -19.53 13.85
CA ALA A 87 -1.88 -18.08 13.81
C ALA A 87 -1.11 -17.40 14.95
N LYS A 88 -1.20 -17.93 16.17
CA LYS A 88 -0.49 -17.45 17.35
C LYS A 88 1.02 -17.59 17.21
N GLN A 89 1.51 -18.74 16.75
CA GLN A 89 2.94 -18.98 16.52
C GLN A 89 3.51 -18.08 15.40
N ALA A 90 2.69 -17.76 14.40
CA ALA A 90 3.08 -16.82 13.34
C ALA A 90 3.11 -15.36 13.80
N GLY A 91 2.61 -15.04 15.01
CA GLY A 91 2.62 -13.73 15.60
C GLY A 91 1.40 -12.88 15.22
N ALA A 92 0.23 -13.46 14.94
CA ALA A 92 -1.01 -12.72 14.79
C ALA A 92 -1.35 -11.99 16.09
N ASP A 93 -1.85 -10.75 15.98
CA ASP A 93 -2.23 -9.94 17.16
C ASP A 93 -3.60 -10.36 17.69
N PHE A 94 -4.48 -10.78 16.79
CA PHE A 94 -5.80 -11.29 17.10
C PHE A 94 -6.08 -12.54 16.26
N PHE A 95 -6.71 -13.54 16.87
CA PHE A 95 -7.07 -14.80 16.19
C PHE A 95 -8.35 -15.38 16.81
N GLY A 96 -9.14 -16.08 16.01
CA GLY A 96 -10.41 -16.68 16.38
C GLY A 96 -11.47 -16.49 15.31
N LEU A 97 -12.71 -16.87 15.57
CA LEU A 97 -13.77 -16.76 14.57
C LEU A 97 -15.00 -16.01 15.09
N ASP A 98 -15.86 -16.69 15.83
CA ASP A 98 -17.22 -16.20 16.13
C ASP A 98 -17.18 -14.96 17.03
N GLU A 99 -16.26 -14.91 17.99
CA GLU A 99 -16.03 -13.75 18.86
C GLU A 99 -15.71 -12.48 18.07
N TYR A 100 -14.79 -12.58 17.12
CA TYR A 100 -14.39 -11.42 16.31
C TYR A 100 -15.43 -11.05 15.26
N VAL A 101 -16.18 -12.03 14.74
CA VAL A 101 -17.33 -11.77 13.86
C VAL A 101 -18.38 -10.92 14.60
N GLU A 102 -18.67 -11.22 15.88
CA GLU A 102 -19.58 -10.45 16.70
C GLU A 102 -19.03 -9.06 17.06
N LYS A 103 -17.76 -8.97 17.43
CA LYS A 103 -17.09 -7.68 17.68
C LYS A 103 -17.14 -6.76 16.45
N ILE A 104 -16.86 -7.30 15.25
CA ILE A 104 -16.92 -6.54 13.99
C ILE A 104 -18.36 -6.11 13.69
N LYS A 105 -19.38 -6.96 13.91
CA LYS A 105 -20.79 -6.56 13.80
C LYS A 105 -21.14 -5.42 14.74
N GLY A 106 -20.53 -5.40 15.94
CA GLY A 106 -20.63 -4.30 16.90
C GLY A 106 -19.86 -3.03 16.51
N GLY A 107 -19.17 -3.03 15.38
CA GLY A 107 -18.42 -1.87 14.86
C GLY A 107 -16.94 -1.85 15.19
N TRP A 108 -16.40 -2.86 15.87
CA TRP A 108 -14.97 -2.95 16.14
C TRP A 108 -14.18 -3.22 14.84
N THR A 109 -13.21 -2.37 14.55
CA THR A 109 -12.39 -2.48 13.34
C THR A 109 -10.96 -1.98 13.60
N ASP A 110 -10.48 -2.18 14.83
CA ASP A 110 -9.16 -1.70 15.28
C ASP A 110 -8.02 -2.66 14.83
N VAL A 111 -8.04 -2.99 13.55
CA VAL A 111 -7.06 -3.85 12.86
C VAL A 111 -6.69 -3.24 11.51
N ASP A 112 -5.51 -3.56 11.04
CA ASP A 112 -5.00 -3.05 9.76
C ASP A 112 -5.16 -4.06 8.62
N VAL A 113 -5.07 -5.37 8.92
CA VAL A 113 -5.25 -6.44 7.93
C VAL A 113 -6.03 -7.60 8.55
N ILE A 114 -6.94 -8.17 7.76
CA ILE A 114 -7.70 -9.37 8.13
C ILE A 114 -7.29 -10.51 7.18
N ILE A 115 -6.80 -11.61 7.75
CA ILE A 115 -6.48 -12.85 7.04
C ILE A 115 -7.55 -13.88 7.38
N THR A 116 -7.99 -14.65 6.41
CA THR A 116 -9.01 -15.67 6.63
C THR A 116 -8.78 -16.93 5.81
N MET A 117 -9.44 -18.01 6.21
CA MET A 117 -9.48 -19.25 5.43
C MET A 117 -10.65 -19.25 4.44
N PRO A 118 -10.53 -19.93 3.29
CA PRO A 118 -11.64 -20.08 2.35
C PRO A 118 -12.92 -20.67 2.98
N SER A 119 -12.75 -21.63 3.89
CA SER A 119 -13.86 -22.29 4.60
C SER A 119 -14.69 -21.33 5.47
N VAL A 120 -14.08 -20.26 5.98
CA VAL A 120 -14.70 -19.28 6.87
C VAL A 120 -15.30 -18.10 6.11
N MET A 121 -14.94 -17.94 4.82
CA MET A 121 -15.38 -16.81 3.99
C MET A 121 -16.91 -16.62 3.95
N ALA A 122 -17.69 -17.69 4.04
CA ALA A 122 -19.15 -17.60 4.08
C ALA A 122 -19.64 -16.76 5.28
N LYS A 123 -19.04 -16.92 6.47
CA LYS A 123 -19.36 -16.13 7.66
C LYS A 123 -18.85 -14.69 7.54
N VAL A 124 -17.62 -14.51 7.02
CA VAL A 124 -16.97 -13.19 6.84
C VAL A 124 -17.67 -12.37 5.76
N GLY A 125 -18.24 -13.01 4.74
CA GLY A 125 -19.01 -12.36 3.68
C GLY A 125 -20.14 -11.47 4.18
N GLY A 126 -20.81 -11.90 5.27
CA GLY A 126 -21.85 -11.10 5.93
C GLY A 126 -21.35 -9.77 6.54
N LEU A 127 -20.03 -9.64 6.77
CA LEU A 127 -19.39 -8.43 7.31
C LEU A 127 -18.98 -7.43 6.21
N GLY A 128 -19.23 -7.76 4.94
CA GLY A 128 -18.81 -6.94 3.80
C GLY A 128 -19.30 -5.49 3.83
N LYS A 129 -20.46 -5.23 4.44
CA LYS A 129 -21.00 -3.86 4.62
C LYS A 129 -20.15 -3.00 5.56
N ILE A 130 -19.46 -3.62 6.52
CA ILE A 130 -18.63 -2.94 7.53
C ILE A 130 -17.18 -2.90 7.05
N LEU A 131 -16.63 -4.03 6.61
CA LEU A 131 -15.23 -4.18 6.22
C LEU A 131 -14.93 -3.61 4.83
N GLY A 132 -15.90 -3.65 3.90
CA GLY A 132 -15.72 -3.19 2.51
C GLY A 132 -15.33 -1.72 2.40
N PRO A 133 -16.07 -0.77 2.98
CA PRO A 133 -15.75 0.66 2.92
C PRO A 133 -14.39 1.01 3.55
N ARG A 134 -13.92 0.19 4.52
CA ARG A 134 -12.64 0.38 5.20
C ARG A 134 -11.45 -0.30 4.52
N GLY A 135 -11.70 -1.04 3.42
CA GLY A 135 -10.66 -1.79 2.73
C GLY A 135 -10.16 -3.04 3.46
N LEU A 136 -10.81 -3.43 4.57
CA LEU A 136 -10.39 -4.55 5.42
C LEU A 136 -10.93 -5.91 4.95
N MET A 137 -11.76 -5.93 3.88
CA MET A 137 -12.37 -7.16 3.40
C MET A 137 -11.32 -8.11 2.79
N PRO A 138 -11.16 -9.32 3.34
CA PRO A 138 -10.23 -10.30 2.79
C PRO A 138 -10.51 -10.63 1.34
N ASN A 139 -9.46 -10.81 0.54
CA ASN A 139 -9.59 -11.10 -0.89
C ASN A 139 -8.54 -12.13 -1.34
N PRO A 140 -8.92 -13.17 -2.09
CA PRO A 140 -7.98 -14.16 -2.61
C PRO A 140 -6.88 -13.55 -3.50
N LYS A 141 -7.20 -12.49 -4.26
CA LYS A 141 -6.25 -11.82 -5.15
C LYS A 141 -5.14 -11.06 -4.39
N THR A 142 -5.37 -10.70 -3.13
CA THR A 142 -4.37 -10.05 -2.26
C THR A 142 -3.69 -11.06 -1.34
N GLY A 143 -4.00 -12.36 -1.49
CA GLY A 143 -3.43 -13.41 -0.67
C GLY A 143 -3.83 -13.35 0.81
N THR A 144 -4.89 -12.59 1.14
CA THR A 144 -5.45 -12.52 2.51
C THR A 144 -6.50 -13.61 2.77
N VAL A 145 -6.84 -14.40 1.75
CA VAL A 145 -7.65 -15.62 1.87
C VAL A 145 -6.77 -16.80 1.48
N THR A 146 -6.30 -17.55 2.45
CA THR A 146 -5.34 -18.65 2.24
C THR A 146 -5.52 -19.78 3.27
N MET A 147 -5.04 -20.98 2.92
CA MET A 147 -4.93 -22.10 3.84
C MET A 147 -3.64 -22.04 4.67
N GLU A 148 -2.61 -21.35 4.17
CA GLU A 148 -1.29 -21.20 4.81
C GLU A 148 -1.27 -19.90 5.66
N ILE A 149 -1.94 -19.95 6.81
CA ILE A 149 -2.12 -18.78 7.68
C ILE A 149 -0.77 -18.26 8.18
N GLY A 150 0.09 -19.17 8.65
CA GLY A 150 1.37 -18.80 9.25
C GLY A 150 2.29 -18.06 8.29
N LYS A 151 2.31 -18.46 7.02
CA LYS A 151 3.07 -17.77 5.96
C LYS A 151 2.49 -16.40 5.66
N ALA A 152 1.16 -16.31 5.49
CA ALA A 152 0.49 -15.06 5.19
C ALA A 152 0.69 -14.00 6.28
N VAL A 153 0.61 -14.38 7.56
CA VAL A 153 0.85 -13.47 8.69
C VAL A 153 2.29 -12.95 8.66
N LYS A 154 3.28 -13.84 8.45
CA LYS A 154 4.69 -13.43 8.35
C LYS A 154 4.94 -12.48 7.18
N GLU A 155 4.38 -12.75 6.01
CA GLU A 155 4.50 -11.89 4.83
C GLU A 155 3.90 -10.49 5.07
N VAL A 156 2.70 -10.42 5.66
CA VAL A 156 2.04 -9.15 6.00
C VAL A 156 2.89 -8.36 7.00
N LYS A 157 3.42 -9.01 8.03
CA LYS A 157 4.31 -8.37 9.01
C LYS A 157 5.67 -7.99 8.43
N ALA A 158 6.13 -8.69 7.40
CA ALA A 158 7.36 -8.36 6.67
C ALA A 158 7.21 -7.15 5.73
N GLY A 159 5.99 -6.62 5.55
CA GLY A 159 5.75 -5.44 4.72
C GLY A 159 5.10 -5.73 3.37
N LYS A 160 4.28 -6.76 3.29
CA LYS A 160 3.42 -7.00 2.15
C LYS A 160 2.30 -5.97 2.12
N ILE A 161 2.23 -5.20 1.04
CA ILE A 161 1.17 -4.22 0.78
C ILE A 161 0.35 -4.63 -0.43
N ASP A 162 -0.93 -4.27 -0.43
CA ASP A 162 -1.78 -4.37 -1.60
C ASP A 162 -1.98 -2.98 -2.21
N PHE A 163 -2.15 -2.95 -3.52
CA PHE A 163 -2.45 -1.74 -4.26
C PHE A 163 -3.52 -1.99 -5.32
N LYS A 164 -4.28 -0.95 -5.60
CA LYS A 164 -5.35 -0.97 -6.59
C LYS A 164 -5.42 0.37 -7.29
N VAL A 165 -5.66 0.33 -8.59
CA VAL A 165 -5.96 1.54 -9.38
C VAL A 165 -7.27 2.18 -8.88
N ASP A 166 -7.26 3.49 -8.72
CA ASP A 166 -8.41 4.31 -8.40
C ASP A 166 -9.30 4.61 -9.65
N LYS A 167 -10.34 5.41 -9.48
CA LYS A 167 -11.26 5.81 -10.56
C LYS A 167 -10.61 6.68 -11.64
N PHE A 168 -9.45 7.28 -11.37
CA PHE A 168 -8.71 8.17 -12.25
C PHE A 168 -7.53 7.51 -12.94
N GLY A 169 -7.31 6.21 -12.70
CA GLY A 169 -6.18 5.49 -13.26
C GLY A 169 -4.88 5.70 -12.49
N ILE A 170 -4.95 6.03 -11.20
CA ILE A 170 -3.80 6.30 -10.34
C ILE A 170 -3.67 5.18 -9.29
N ILE A 171 -2.46 4.74 -9.02
CA ILE A 171 -2.12 3.88 -7.88
C ILE A 171 -1.49 4.76 -6.80
N HIS A 172 -1.96 4.60 -5.58
CA HIS A 172 -1.43 5.23 -4.37
C HIS A 172 -0.91 4.15 -3.45
N ALA A 173 0.36 4.23 -3.04
CA ALA A 173 0.94 3.24 -2.14
C ALA A 173 1.98 3.88 -1.22
N SER A 174 1.88 3.60 0.08
CA SER A 174 2.89 4.00 1.07
C SER A 174 4.02 2.98 1.06
N VAL A 175 5.25 3.44 0.77
CA VAL A 175 6.42 2.58 0.57
C VAL A 175 7.42 2.63 1.71
N ALA A 176 7.41 3.70 2.50
CA ALA A 176 8.40 3.89 3.56
C ALA A 176 7.93 4.91 4.60
N LYS A 177 8.76 5.10 5.64
CA LYS A 177 8.69 6.21 6.58
C LYS A 177 9.81 7.21 6.33
N ALA A 178 9.61 8.46 6.74
CA ALA A 178 10.62 9.51 6.62
C ALA A 178 11.90 9.21 7.43
N SER A 179 11.78 8.37 8.47
CA SER A 179 12.90 7.87 9.26
C SER A 179 13.82 6.90 8.51
N PHE A 180 13.35 6.32 7.39
CA PHE A 180 14.14 5.38 6.59
C PHE A 180 15.31 6.10 5.89
N ASP A 181 16.40 5.35 5.66
CA ASP A 181 17.50 5.83 4.83
C ASP A 181 17.05 5.99 3.37
N LYS A 182 17.71 6.90 2.66
CA LYS A 182 17.43 7.21 1.26
C LYS A 182 17.42 5.93 0.41
N ASP A 183 18.40 5.06 0.58
CA ASP A 183 18.56 3.85 -0.23
C ASP A 183 17.41 2.87 -0.01
N LYS A 184 16.95 2.70 1.24
CA LYS A 184 15.79 1.86 1.57
C LYS A 184 14.49 2.37 0.92
N ILE A 185 14.31 3.69 0.87
CA ILE A 185 13.17 4.32 0.19
C ILE A 185 13.21 4.02 -1.31
N VAL A 186 14.39 4.15 -1.92
CA VAL A 186 14.62 3.91 -3.34
C VAL A 186 14.36 2.43 -3.69
N GLU A 187 14.87 1.50 -2.90
CA GLU A 187 14.67 0.06 -3.12
C GLU A 187 13.21 -0.34 -3.00
N ASN A 188 12.52 0.10 -1.96
CA ASN A 188 11.10 -0.15 -1.79
C ASN A 188 10.27 0.44 -2.94
N ALA A 189 10.53 1.69 -3.32
CA ALA A 189 9.83 2.33 -4.42
C ALA A 189 10.10 1.63 -5.76
N ARG A 190 11.33 1.19 -6.00
CA ARG A 190 11.72 0.45 -7.21
C ARG A 190 10.97 -0.88 -7.29
N GLU A 191 10.90 -1.66 -6.21
CA GLU A 191 10.20 -2.94 -6.18
C GLU A 191 8.69 -2.77 -6.47
N LEU A 192 8.05 -1.75 -5.87
CA LEU A 192 6.66 -1.41 -6.18
C LEU A 192 6.49 -1.09 -7.66
N LEU A 193 7.32 -0.20 -8.22
CA LEU A 193 7.21 0.25 -9.59
C LEU A 193 7.47 -0.88 -10.59
N GLN A 194 8.45 -1.76 -10.34
CA GLN A 194 8.70 -2.95 -11.16
C GLN A 194 7.50 -3.91 -11.12
N THR A 195 6.89 -4.11 -9.95
CA THR A 195 5.70 -4.95 -9.83
C THR A 195 4.52 -4.36 -10.61
N VAL A 196 4.31 -3.04 -10.55
CA VAL A 196 3.29 -2.34 -11.34
C VAL A 196 3.54 -2.52 -12.85
N ILE A 197 4.80 -2.44 -13.30
CA ILE A 197 5.18 -2.65 -14.72
C ILE A 197 4.87 -4.09 -15.16
N LYS A 198 5.21 -5.09 -14.34
CA LYS A 198 4.93 -6.52 -14.61
C LYS A 198 3.44 -6.81 -14.75
N LEU A 199 2.61 -6.06 -14.02
CA LEU A 199 1.14 -6.22 -14.03
C LEU A 199 0.44 -5.45 -15.16
N LYS A 200 1.17 -4.94 -16.17
CA LYS A 200 0.58 -4.25 -17.31
C LYS A 200 -0.45 -5.14 -18.03
N PRO A 201 -1.73 -4.73 -18.11
CA PRO A 201 -2.72 -5.48 -18.87
C PRO A 201 -2.40 -5.49 -20.36
N SER A 202 -2.61 -6.63 -21.05
CA SER A 202 -2.43 -6.74 -22.50
C SER A 202 -3.37 -5.82 -23.29
N SER A 203 -4.52 -5.47 -22.71
CA SER A 203 -5.49 -4.54 -23.29
C SER A 203 -5.11 -3.06 -23.14
N ALA A 204 -4.07 -2.73 -22.37
CA ALA A 204 -3.59 -1.35 -22.23
C ALA A 204 -2.73 -0.95 -23.43
N LYS A 205 -3.27 -0.06 -24.28
CA LYS A 205 -2.57 0.48 -25.45
C LYS A 205 -1.85 1.80 -25.10
N GLY A 206 -0.73 2.05 -25.78
CA GLY A 206 0.03 3.27 -25.62
C GLY A 206 0.93 3.30 -24.38
N THR A 207 1.22 4.52 -23.88
CA THR A 207 2.10 4.73 -22.73
C THR A 207 1.43 4.26 -21.46
N TYR A 208 1.99 3.22 -20.81
CA TYR A 208 1.42 2.63 -19.61
C TYR A 208 1.63 3.49 -18.36
N ILE A 209 2.87 3.91 -18.08
CA ILE A 209 3.16 4.85 -16.98
C ILE A 209 3.19 6.26 -17.58
N LYS A 210 2.25 7.11 -17.14
CA LYS A 210 2.16 8.50 -17.57
C LYS A 210 3.01 9.43 -16.71
N SER A 211 2.96 9.25 -15.40
CA SER A 211 3.76 10.04 -14.45
C SER A 211 3.89 9.28 -13.14
N ILE A 212 5.00 9.53 -12.45
CA ILE A 212 5.30 9.02 -11.11
C ILE A 212 5.58 10.22 -10.22
N TYR A 213 5.02 10.23 -9.03
CA TYR A 213 5.29 11.23 -8.00
C TYR A 213 5.68 10.54 -6.71
N LEU A 214 6.65 11.12 -6.02
CA LEU A 214 7.04 10.75 -4.67
C LEU A 214 6.73 11.92 -3.74
N SER A 215 6.05 11.63 -2.64
CA SER A 215 5.66 12.66 -1.65
C SER A 215 5.78 12.14 -0.23
N SER A 216 5.91 13.03 0.73
CA SER A 216 5.68 12.69 2.13
C SER A 216 4.39 13.32 2.62
N THR A 217 3.89 12.86 3.77
CA THR A 217 2.68 13.42 4.38
C THR A 217 2.83 14.95 4.50
N MET A 218 1.88 15.70 3.94
CA MET A 218 1.82 17.18 3.92
C MET A 218 2.87 17.87 3.03
N SER A 219 3.76 17.14 2.32
CA SER A 219 4.71 17.75 1.39
C SER A 219 4.16 17.85 -0.04
N PRO A 220 4.71 18.73 -0.87
CA PRO A 220 4.44 18.70 -2.30
C PRO A 220 5.01 17.43 -2.95
N GLY A 221 4.37 16.94 -4.00
CA GLY A 221 4.84 15.80 -4.79
C GLY A 221 6.00 16.16 -5.71
N ILE A 222 7.02 15.32 -5.75
CA ILE A 222 8.19 15.43 -6.62
C ILE A 222 8.01 14.48 -7.79
N GLN A 223 8.14 14.98 -9.01
CA GLN A 223 8.01 14.18 -10.21
C GLN A 223 9.27 13.35 -10.45
N VAL A 224 9.06 12.05 -10.65
CA VAL A 224 10.13 11.07 -10.89
C VAL A 224 10.14 10.67 -12.37
N GLU A 225 11.33 10.53 -12.93
CA GLU A 225 11.50 10.05 -14.30
C GLU A 225 11.15 8.56 -14.41
N PRO A 226 10.17 8.18 -15.26
CA PRO A 226 9.79 6.77 -15.40
C PRO A 226 10.92 5.87 -15.90
N LYS A 227 11.85 6.41 -16.69
CA LYS A 227 13.01 5.66 -17.20
C LYS A 227 14.02 5.29 -16.11
N SER A 228 14.15 6.11 -15.07
CA SER A 228 15.08 5.85 -13.95
C SER A 228 14.69 4.64 -13.10
N VAL A 229 13.50 4.10 -13.33
CA VAL A 229 12.97 2.91 -12.62
C VAL A 229 13.29 1.62 -13.37
N THR A 230 13.38 1.70 -14.71
CA THR A 230 13.64 0.54 -15.59
C THR A 230 15.12 0.28 -15.82
N ALA A 231 15.95 1.20 -15.42
CA ALA A 231 17.40 1.05 -15.35
C ALA A 231 17.77 0.53 -13.96
#